data_5a7f2f25ffafab6b9a3fa87b4b3271d2
#
_entry.id   5a7f2f25ffafab6b9a3fa87b4b3271d2
#
_cell.length_a   1.000
_cell.length_b   1.000
_cell.length_c   1.000
_cell.angle_alpha   90.00
_cell.angle_beta   90.00
_cell.angle_gamma   90.00
#
_symmetry.space_group_name_H-M   'P 1'
#
loop_
_entity.id
_entity.type
_entity.pdbx_description
1 polymer ?
#
loop_
_entity_poly.entity_id
_entity_poly.type
_entity_poly.pdbx_seq_one_letter_code
_entity_poly.pdbx_strand_id
1 'polypeptide(L)' 'MNATNHPIRILGLDPGLRKTGWGVVAVEGARLTHVAHGVIAPKDSLPFAERLLVLFDAIAEVIALHAPHEVRVRR' A
#
# COMPACT_ATOMS: atom_id res chain seq x y z
N MET A 1 23.34 14.99 15.31
CA MET A 1 22.95 14.48 14.65
C MET A 1 22.30 13.46 14.79
N ASN A 2 21.64 13.16 14.30
CA ASN A 2 20.98 12.21 14.50
C ASN A 2 21.08 11.20 13.59
N ALA A 3 21.88 10.45 13.76
CA ALA A 3 22.13 9.36 12.93
C ALA A 3 21.01 8.39 12.91
N THR A 4 20.07 8.65 13.73
CA THR A 4 18.97 7.70 13.84
C THR A 4 17.80 8.05 12.96
N ASN A 5 17.97 8.97 12.02
CA ASN A 5 16.89 9.30 11.13
C ASN A 5 16.74 8.24 10.07
N HIS A 6 15.92 7.28 10.37
CA HIS A 6 15.57 6.25 9.38
C HIS A 6 14.38 6.72 8.58
N PRO A 7 14.34 6.44 7.29
CA PRO A 7 13.18 6.74 6.49
C PRO A 7 11.95 6.03 7.04
N ILE A 8 10.84 6.74 7.09
CA ILE A 8 9.56 6.15 7.47
C ILE A 8 8.83 5.82 6.19
N ARG A 9 8.44 4.56 6.04
CA ARG A 9 7.68 4.13 4.87
C ARG A 9 6.20 4.22 5.17
N ILE A 10 5.48 4.82 4.24
CA ILE A 10 4.04 5.00 4.33
C ILE A 10 3.40 4.31 3.14
N LEU A 11 2.48 3.40 3.41
CA LEU A 11 1.67 2.77 2.38
C LEU A 11 0.35 3.53 2.28
N GLY A 12 0.06 4.05 1.10
CA GLY A 12 -1.22 4.68 0.81
C GLY A 12 -2.09 3.73 0.00
N LEU A 13 -3.35 3.62 0.36
CA LEU A 13 -4.33 2.82 -0.37
C LEU A 13 -5.44 3.73 -0.88
N ASP A 14 -5.80 3.55 -2.15
CA ASP A 14 -6.87 4.30 -2.79
C ASP A 14 -7.90 3.30 -3.32
N PRO A 15 -8.86 2.89 -2.49
CA PRO A 15 -9.83 1.89 -2.89
C PRO A 15 -10.82 2.44 -3.91
N GLY A 16 -11.13 1.64 -4.91
CA GLY A 16 -12.16 1.92 -5.90
C GLY A 16 -13.13 0.77 -5.97
N LEU A 17 -14.14 0.91 -6.82
CA LEU A 17 -15.17 -0.12 -6.95
C LEU A 17 -14.64 -1.42 -7.52
N ARG A 18 -13.71 -1.34 -8.44
CA ARG A 18 -13.19 -2.53 -9.13
C ARG A 18 -11.71 -2.76 -8.88
N LYS A 19 -11.00 -1.74 -8.46
CA LYS A 19 -9.56 -1.84 -8.25
C LYS A 19 -9.12 -0.93 -7.12
N THR A 20 -8.05 -1.31 -6.47
CA THR A 20 -7.44 -0.54 -5.40
C THR A 20 -6.04 -0.15 -5.82
N GLY A 21 -5.78 1.14 -5.89
CA GLY A 21 -4.43 1.65 -6.11
C GLY A 21 -3.66 1.66 -4.80
N TRP A 22 -2.36 1.44 -4.87
CA TRP A 22 -1.51 1.54 -3.70
C TRP A 22 -0.17 2.18 -4.06
N GLY A 23 0.43 2.82 -3.10
CA GLY A 23 1.74 3.40 -3.26
C GLY A 23 2.49 3.41 -1.95
N VAL A 24 3.80 3.24 -2.03
CA VAL A 24 4.68 3.31 -0.87
C VAL A 24 5.65 4.45 -1.10
N VAL A 25 5.75 5.34 -0.11
CA VAL A 25 6.72 6.41 -0.11
C VAL A 25 7.59 6.31 1.13
N ALA A 26 8.80 6.80 1.04
CA ALA A 26 9.70 6.92 2.17
C ALA A 26 9.87 8.39 2.50
N VAL A 27 9.74 8.71 3.77
CA VAL A 27 9.88 10.09 4.25
C VAL A 27 11.06 10.15 5.19
N GLU A 28 11.98 11.06 4.89
CA GLU A 28 13.14 11.27 5.74
C GLU A 28 13.33 12.77 5.88
N GLY A 29 12.96 13.31 7.02
CA GLY A 29 12.93 14.76 7.22
C GLY A 29 11.92 15.39 6.27
N ALA A 30 12.35 16.34 5.48
CA ALA A 30 11.49 16.98 4.49
C ALA A 30 11.56 16.28 3.13
N ARG A 31 12.32 15.19 3.03
CA ARG A 31 12.51 14.51 1.76
C ARG A 31 11.52 13.36 1.61
N LEU A 32 10.85 13.34 0.49
CA LEU A 32 9.90 12.30 0.16
C LEU A 32 10.37 11.57 -1.09
N THR A 33 10.45 10.25 -1.01
CA THR A 33 10.93 9.43 -2.12
C THR A 33 9.89 8.38 -2.45
N HIS A 34 9.60 8.21 -3.73
CA HIS A 34 8.74 7.14 -4.20
C HIS A 34 9.48 5.82 -4.11
N VAL A 35 8.83 4.80 -3.53
CA VAL A 35 9.41 3.47 -3.39
C VAL A 35 8.79 2.50 -4.39
N ALA A 36 7.46 2.42 -4.41
CA ALA A 36 6.75 1.48 -5.27
C ALA A 36 5.29 1.88 -5.40
N HIS A 37 4.63 1.36 -6.42
CA HIS A 37 3.18 1.52 -6.54
C HIS A 37 2.61 0.39 -7.39
N GLY A 38 1.31 0.22 -7.33
CA GLY A 38 0.64 -0.79 -8.13
C GLY A 38 -0.87 -0.67 -8.03
N VAL A 39 -1.53 -1.61 -8.67
CA VAL A 39 -2.98 -1.70 -8.67
C VAL A 39 -3.38 -3.15 -8.41
N ILE A 40 -4.36 -3.34 -7.54
CA ILE A 40 -4.94 -4.65 -7.26
C ILE A 40 -6.33 -4.65 -7.86
N ALA A 41 -6.57 -5.55 -8.80
CA ALA A 41 -7.83 -5.61 -9.52
C ALA A 41 -8.35 -7.05 -9.57
N PRO A 42 -9.06 -7.50 -8.53
CA PRO A 42 -9.66 -8.84 -8.55
C PRO A 42 -10.62 -8.96 -9.72
N LYS A 43 -10.73 -10.17 -10.27
CA LYS A 43 -11.64 -10.39 -11.41
C LYS A 43 -13.07 -10.10 -11.03
N ASP A 44 -13.76 -9.33 -11.86
CA ASP A 44 -15.17 -8.99 -11.65
C ASP A 44 -16.08 -10.22 -11.62
N SER A 45 -15.66 -11.28 -12.29
CA SER A 45 -16.45 -12.53 -12.37
C SER A 45 -16.44 -13.34 -11.08
N LEU A 46 -15.53 -13.04 -10.16
CA LEU A 46 -15.48 -13.76 -8.89
C LEU A 46 -16.59 -13.30 -7.94
N PRO A 47 -17.14 -14.21 -7.14
CA PRO A 47 -18.07 -13.81 -6.09
C PRO A 47 -17.45 -12.77 -5.18
N PHE A 48 -18.27 -11.93 -4.57
CA PHE A 48 -17.81 -10.81 -3.78
C PHE A 48 -16.84 -11.22 -2.66
N ALA A 49 -17.18 -12.30 -1.94
CA ALA A 49 -16.31 -12.78 -0.86
C ALA A 49 -14.93 -13.20 -1.37
N GLU A 50 -14.87 -13.82 -2.54
CA GLU A 50 -13.58 -14.20 -3.12
C GLU A 50 -12.79 -12.99 -3.62
N ARG A 51 -13.48 -11.98 -4.13
CA ARG A 51 -12.82 -10.74 -4.54
C ARG A 51 -12.19 -10.05 -3.33
N LEU A 52 -12.89 -10.07 -2.19
CA LEU A 52 -12.34 -9.51 -0.96
C LEU A 52 -11.09 -10.28 -0.50
N LEU A 53 -11.10 -11.60 -0.62
CA LEU A 53 -9.93 -12.40 -0.25
C LEU A 53 -8.74 -12.08 -1.14
N VAL A 54 -8.95 -11.95 -2.44
CA VAL A 54 -7.88 -11.60 -3.37
C VAL A 54 -7.29 -10.24 -3.00
N LEU A 55 -8.16 -9.27 -2.72
CA LEU A 55 -7.73 -7.93 -2.33
C LEU A 55 -6.95 -7.98 -1.03
N PHE A 56 -7.49 -8.68 -0.04
CA PHE A 56 -6.86 -8.78 1.28
C PHE A 56 -5.49 -9.43 1.21
N ASP A 57 -5.38 -10.54 0.47
CA ASP A 57 -4.12 -11.25 0.33
C ASP A 57 -3.09 -10.41 -0.41
N ALA A 58 -3.50 -9.68 -1.43
CA ALA A 58 -2.60 -8.82 -2.18
C ALA A 58 -2.08 -7.67 -1.32
N ILE A 59 -2.95 -7.06 -0.51
CA ILE A 59 -2.52 -6.01 0.41
C ILE A 59 -1.55 -6.57 1.45
N ALA A 60 -1.83 -7.77 1.97
CA ALA A 60 -0.95 -8.41 2.93
C ALA A 60 0.44 -8.65 2.34
N GLU A 61 0.51 -9.03 1.06
CA GLU A 61 1.78 -9.22 0.38
C GLU A 61 2.55 -7.90 0.23
N VAL A 62 1.85 -6.83 -0.11
CA VAL A 62 2.47 -5.51 -0.23
C VAL A 62 3.05 -5.08 1.12
N ILE A 63 2.30 -5.30 2.19
CA ILE A 63 2.74 -4.96 3.55
C ILE A 63 3.96 -5.80 3.92
N ALA A 64 3.94 -7.09 3.63
CA ALA A 64 5.06 -7.96 3.95
C ALA A 64 6.31 -7.58 3.18
N LEU A 65 6.16 -7.24 1.91
CA LEU A 65 7.29 -6.91 1.05
C LEU A 65 7.91 -5.56 1.39
N HIS A 66 7.08 -4.57 1.67
CA HIS A 66 7.57 -3.20 1.86
C HIS A 66 7.70 -2.78 3.32
N ALA A 67 7.14 -3.57 4.23
CA ALA A 67 7.21 -3.32 5.67
C ALA A 67 6.94 -1.86 6.05
N PRO A 68 5.79 -1.30 5.68
CA PRO A 68 5.51 0.10 5.98
C PRO A 68 5.34 0.32 7.48
N HIS A 69 5.70 1.51 7.93
CA HIS A 69 5.51 1.91 9.32
C HIS A 69 4.10 2.45 9.55
N GLU A 70 3.47 2.97 8.50
CA GLU A 70 2.12 3.50 8.54
C GLU A 70 1.34 3.07 7.32
N VAL A 71 0.05 2.92 7.48
CA VAL A 71 -0.87 2.68 6.37
C VAL A 71 -1.94 3.76 6.41
N ARG A 72 -2.17 4.40 5.28
CA ARG A 72 -3.20 5.42 5.14
C ARG A 72 -4.15 5.05 4.02
N VAL A 73 -5.42 5.21 4.28
CA VAL A 73 -6.46 4.90 3.30
C VAL A 73 -7.12 6.19 2.86
N ARG A 74 -7.17 6.41 1.57
CA ARG A 74 -7.85 7.58 1.01
C ARG A 74 -9.35 7.40 1.14
N ARG A 75 -10.00 8.45 1.58
CA ARG A 75 -11.47 8.43 1.73
C ARG A 75 -12.15 9.26 0.68
#